data_675dd6388c91d81b5b37c87914d1e721
#
_entry.id   675dd6388c91d81b5b37c87914d1e721
#
_cell.length_a   1.000
_cell.length_b   1.000
_cell.length_c   1.000
_cell.angle_alpha   90.00
_cell.angle_beta   90.00
_cell.angle_gamma   90.00
#
_symmetry.space_group_name_H-M   'P 1'
#
loop_
_entity.id
_entity.type
_entity.pdbx_description
1 polymer ?
#
loop_
_entity_poly.entity_id
_entity_poly.type
_entity_poly.pdbx_seq_one_letter_code
_entity_poly.pdbx_strand_id
1 'polypeptide(L)'
;MDDQASANADLPTYPRASAQGTIVAPPRGDPPSKAMAIWSLVLACVPMPISWIVSVGLGIAVLSRSKDGLDHGKKLVIAGFIVIACWIALVVLAATVGLGRPAERDTTGVLESRGAVPIEKVMVGDCLENLREDVAMSTVEVIPCDETHRLEAYANFELPDGDWPGQGEIDRLSEGGCIKRFGDFVGKDFNDSELDMIYLRPYEEGWAVDRGVTCLITEDSPRVGTLERAGR
;
A
#
# COMPACT_ATOMS: atom_id res chain seq x y z
N MET A 1 -63.13 -42.13 -79.80
CA MET A 1 -64.48 -42.50 -79.46
C MET A 1 -64.39 -42.90 -78.01
N ASP A 2 -64.37 -41.89 -77.07
CA ASP A 2 -65.49 -41.50 -76.27
C ASP A 2 -65.74 -42.55 -75.19
N ASP A 3 -65.50 -42.31 -74.00
CA ASP A 3 -66.39 -41.64 -73.06
C ASP A 3 -65.68 -41.36 -71.71
N GLN A 4 -65.79 -40.17 -71.33
CA GLN A 4 -65.42 -39.67 -69.97
C GLN A 4 -66.63 -39.80 -69.10
N ALA A 5 -66.55 -40.57 -68.06
CA ALA A 5 -67.53 -40.54 -66.97
C ALA A 5 -66.93 -39.94 -65.71
N SER A 6 -67.47 -38.78 -65.42
CA SER A 6 -67.22 -38.00 -64.13
C SER A 6 -67.51 -38.84 -62.91
N ALA A 7 -66.60 -38.87 -61.98
CA ALA A 7 -66.89 -39.22 -60.61
C ALA A 7 -66.63 -37.95 -59.68
N ASN A 8 -67.68 -37.24 -59.42
CA ASN A 8 -67.75 -36.26 -58.36
C ASN A 8 -67.72 -37.00 -57.01
N ALA A 9 -66.62 -36.92 -56.29
CA ALA A 9 -66.54 -37.32 -54.92
C ALA A 9 -66.79 -36.12 -54.02
N ASP A 10 -67.85 -36.19 -53.24
CA ASP A 10 -68.23 -35.23 -52.19
C ASP A 10 -67.14 -35.06 -51.13
N LEU A 11 -66.55 -33.88 -51.08
CA LEU A 11 -65.64 -33.48 -50.04
C LEU A 11 -66.44 -32.92 -48.84
N PRO A 12 -66.25 -33.39 -47.63
CA PRO A 12 -66.95 -32.84 -46.47
C PRO A 12 -66.55 -31.40 -46.23
N THR A 13 -67.51 -30.51 -46.14
CA THR A 13 -67.38 -29.09 -45.83
C THR A 13 -67.04 -28.95 -44.36
N TYR A 14 -65.79 -28.56 -44.05
CA TYR A 14 -65.41 -28.19 -42.70
C TYR A 14 -65.92 -26.77 -42.40
N PRO A 15 -66.57 -26.54 -41.26
CA PRO A 15 -66.95 -25.21 -40.85
C PRO A 15 -65.72 -24.34 -40.61
N ARG A 16 -65.73 -23.19 -41.27
CA ARG A 16 -64.74 -22.14 -41.16
C ARG A 16 -64.84 -21.52 -39.76
N ALA A 17 -64.01 -21.99 -38.81
CA ALA A 17 -63.89 -21.37 -37.51
C ALA A 17 -63.20 -20.02 -37.69
N SER A 18 -63.98 -18.93 -37.64
CA SER A 18 -63.50 -17.59 -37.45
C SER A 18 -63.12 -17.41 -35.95
N ALA A 19 -61.97 -17.87 -35.59
CA ALA A 19 -61.36 -17.49 -34.32
C ALA A 19 -60.25 -16.49 -34.61
N GLN A 20 -60.58 -15.22 -34.62
CA GLN A 20 -59.60 -14.15 -34.36
C GLN A 20 -59.16 -14.28 -32.90
N GLY A 21 -58.41 -15.34 -32.58
CA GLY A 21 -57.61 -15.40 -31.36
C GLY A 21 -56.41 -14.52 -31.58
N THR A 22 -56.41 -13.33 -31.00
CA THR A 22 -55.18 -12.54 -30.82
C THR A 22 -54.19 -13.42 -30.06
N ILE A 23 -53.22 -13.99 -30.77
CA ILE A 23 -52.09 -14.68 -30.13
C ILE A 23 -51.28 -13.60 -29.43
N VAL A 24 -51.57 -13.39 -28.14
CA VAL A 24 -50.70 -12.60 -27.27
C VAL A 24 -49.42 -13.40 -27.18
N ALA A 25 -48.40 -12.98 -27.95
CA ALA A 25 -47.07 -13.52 -27.79
C ALA A 25 -46.64 -13.33 -26.32
N PRO A 26 -46.12 -14.36 -25.67
CA PRO A 26 -45.57 -14.17 -24.31
C PRO A 26 -44.54 -13.04 -24.33
N PRO A 27 -44.51 -12.17 -23.30
CA PRO A 27 -43.52 -11.10 -23.23
C PRO A 27 -42.17 -11.70 -23.44
N ARG A 28 -41.45 -11.25 -24.48
CA ARG A 28 -40.02 -11.59 -24.67
C ARG A 28 -39.33 -11.10 -23.42
N GLY A 29 -38.97 -12.03 -22.56
CA GLY A 29 -38.06 -11.73 -21.47
C GLY A 29 -36.81 -11.07 -22.09
N ASP A 30 -36.48 -9.88 -21.63
CA ASP A 30 -35.24 -9.22 -22.05
C ASP A 30 -34.07 -10.20 -21.94
N PRO A 31 -33.18 -10.23 -22.92
CA PRO A 31 -32.02 -11.10 -22.86
C PRO A 31 -31.27 -10.84 -21.54
N PRO A 32 -30.83 -11.90 -20.85
CA PRO A 32 -30.18 -11.74 -19.55
C PRO A 32 -29.04 -10.74 -19.67
N SER A 33 -29.23 -9.56 -19.04
CA SER A 33 -28.27 -8.47 -19.16
C SER A 33 -26.96 -8.88 -18.50
N LYS A 34 -25.90 -9.02 -19.30
CA LYS A 34 -24.54 -9.24 -18.81
C LYS A 34 -23.97 -7.99 -18.10
N ALA A 35 -24.78 -6.92 -18.02
CA ALA A 35 -24.37 -5.63 -17.46
C ALA A 35 -23.84 -5.77 -16.03
N MET A 36 -24.51 -6.51 -15.15
CA MET A 36 -24.02 -6.73 -13.78
C MET A 36 -22.68 -7.46 -13.73
N ALA A 37 -22.45 -8.42 -14.63
CA ALA A 37 -21.18 -9.14 -14.70
C ALA A 37 -20.05 -8.27 -15.26
N ILE A 38 -20.35 -7.39 -16.21
CA ILE A 38 -19.38 -6.42 -16.75
C ILE A 38 -19.02 -5.40 -15.69
N TRP A 39 -20.00 -4.83 -14.96
CA TRP A 39 -19.73 -3.88 -13.88
C TRP A 39 -18.94 -4.49 -12.74
N SER A 40 -19.17 -5.76 -12.37
CA SER A 40 -18.37 -6.44 -11.35
C SER A 40 -16.89 -6.58 -11.78
N LEU A 41 -16.64 -6.84 -13.05
CA LEU A 41 -15.27 -6.93 -13.58
C LEU A 41 -14.58 -5.56 -13.61
N VAL A 42 -15.30 -4.51 -14.05
CA VAL A 42 -14.75 -3.13 -14.07
C VAL A 42 -14.42 -2.65 -12.66
N LEU A 43 -15.30 -2.90 -11.69
CA LEU A 43 -15.05 -2.54 -10.28
C LEU A 43 -13.91 -3.33 -9.64
N ALA A 44 -13.67 -4.57 -10.07
CA ALA A 44 -12.55 -5.37 -9.59
C ALA A 44 -11.17 -4.83 -10.04
N CYS A 45 -11.12 -4.08 -11.15
CA CYS A 45 -9.90 -3.46 -11.65
C CYS A 45 -9.51 -2.16 -10.93
N VAL A 46 -10.41 -1.59 -10.11
CA VAL A 46 -10.13 -0.34 -9.38
C VAL A 46 -9.53 -0.67 -8.01
N PRO A 47 -8.33 -0.18 -7.67
CA PRO A 47 -7.64 -0.52 -6.42
C PRO A 47 -8.21 0.24 -5.20
N MET A 48 -9.53 0.20 -5.02
CA MET A 48 -10.24 0.78 -3.88
C MET A 48 -10.95 -0.31 -3.07
N PRO A 49 -10.76 -0.39 -1.74
CA PRO A 49 -11.34 -1.47 -0.92
C PRO A 49 -12.88 -1.53 -0.98
N ILE A 50 -13.54 -0.38 -1.11
CA ILE A 50 -15.00 -0.29 -1.22
C ILE A 50 -15.50 -0.94 -2.53
N SER A 51 -14.78 -0.75 -3.65
CA SER A 51 -15.15 -1.33 -4.94
C SER A 51 -15.10 -2.87 -4.92
N TRP A 52 -14.19 -3.44 -4.15
CA TRP A 52 -14.04 -4.90 -4.01
C TRP A 52 -15.23 -5.52 -3.27
N ILE A 53 -15.71 -4.88 -2.19
CA ILE A 53 -16.90 -5.33 -1.44
C ILE A 53 -18.12 -5.36 -2.36
N VAL A 54 -18.33 -4.29 -3.13
CA VAL A 54 -19.44 -4.20 -4.10
C VAL A 54 -19.29 -5.24 -5.22
N SER A 55 -18.09 -5.44 -5.73
CA SER A 55 -17.79 -6.44 -6.78
C SER A 55 -18.08 -7.86 -6.31
N VAL A 56 -17.66 -8.21 -5.09
CA VAL A 56 -17.92 -9.51 -4.49
C VAL A 56 -19.42 -9.73 -4.28
N GLY A 57 -20.15 -8.71 -3.76
CA GLY A 57 -21.60 -8.77 -3.57
C GLY A 57 -22.35 -9.00 -4.88
N LEU A 58 -22.01 -8.26 -5.93
CA LEU A 58 -22.59 -8.44 -7.27
C LEU A 58 -22.24 -9.82 -7.86
N GLY A 59 -21.01 -10.29 -7.67
CA GLY A 59 -20.56 -11.61 -8.11
C GLY A 59 -21.36 -12.75 -7.46
N ILE A 60 -21.58 -12.68 -6.14
CA ILE A 60 -22.40 -13.66 -5.41
C ILE A 60 -23.85 -13.62 -5.90
N ALA A 61 -24.43 -12.44 -6.13
CA ALA A 61 -25.79 -12.29 -6.64
C ALA A 61 -25.95 -12.91 -8.04
N VAL A 62 -24.97 -12.78 -8.93
CA VAL A 62 -24.95 -13.40 -10.25
C VAL A 62 -24.84 -14.93 -10.15
N LEU A 63 -23.95 -15.42 -9.26
CA LEU A 63 -23.77 -16.87 -9.04
C LEU A 63 -25.02 -17.52 -8.43
N SER A 64 -25.70 -16.87 -7.52
CA SER A 64 -26.93 -17.40 -6.90
C SER A 64 -28.08 -17.52 -7.93
N ARG A 65 -28.22 -16.54 -8.82
CA ARG A 65 -29.20 -16.57 -9.92
C ARG A 65 -28.86 -17.57 -11.02
N SER A 66 -27.60 -17.94 -11.17
CA SER A 66 -27.15 -18.89 -12.20
C SER A 66 -27.50 -20.36 -11.89
N LYS A 67 -28.07 -20.66 -10.72
CA LYS A 67 -28.58 -22.00 -10.36
C LYS A 67 -29.79 -22.41 -11.21
N ASP A 68 -30.44 -21.47 -11.87
CA ASP A 68 -31.62 -21.71 -12.71
C ASP A 68 -31.29 -22.10 -14.16
N GLY A 69 -30.05 -22.51 -14.44
CA GLY A 69 -29.67 -23.10 -15.73
C GLY A 69 -29.34 -22.12 -16.85
N LEU A 70 -29.46 -20.80 -16.66
CA LEU A 70 -29.08 -19.79 -17.64
C LEU A 70 -27.63 -19.32 -17.43
N ASP A 71 -26.84 -19.30 -18.50
CA ASP A 71 -25.44 -18.81 -18.47
C ASP A 71 -25.39 -17.27 -18.32
N HIS A 72 -25.53 -16.78 -17.10
CA HIS A 72 -25.52 -15.35 -16.74
C HIS A 72 -24.09 -14.75 -16.62
N GLY A 73 -23.12 -15.24 -17.37
CA GLY A 73 -21.77 -14.70 -17.35
C GLY A 73 -20.88 -15.27 -16.26
N LYS A 74 -21.06 -16.53 -15.84
CA LYS A 74 -20.21 -17.22 -14.85
C LYS A 74 -18.72 -17.05 -15.09
N LYS A 75 -18.28 -17.11 -16.36
CA LYS A 75 -16.88 -16.93 -16.74
C LYS A 75 -16.36 -15.54 -16.40
N LEU A 76 -17.17 -14.49 -16.57
CA LEU A 76 -16.81 -13.11 -16.21
C LEU A 76 -16.70 -12.90 -14.69
N VAL A 77 -17.61 -13.54 -13.92
CA VAL A 77 -17.56 -13.49 -12.46
C VAL A 77 -16.32 -14.20 -11.92
N ILE A 78 -16.01 -15.37 -12.46
CA ILE A 78 -14.80 -16.13 -12.10
C ILE A 78 -13.54 -15.30 -12.43
N ALA A 79 -13.49 -14.67 -13.61
CA ALA A 79 -12.41 -13.77 -13.99
C ALA A 79 -12.27 -12.61 -13.00
N GLY A 80 -13.36 -12.02 -12.53
CA GLY A 80 -13.37 -10.97 -11.51
C GLY A 80 -12.77 -11.44 -10.19
N PHE A 81 -13.12 -12.64 -9.72
CA PHE A 81 -12.53 -13.20 -8.50
C PHE A 81 -11.03 -13.50 -8.65
N ILE A 82 -10.59 -13.94 -9.82
CA ILE A 82 -9.16 -14.16 -10.10
C ILE A 82 -8.41 -12.83 -10.04
N VAL A 83 -8.95 -11.75 -10.62
CA VAL A 83 -8.34 -10.42 -10.56
C VAL A 83 -8.22 -9.94 -9.12
N ILE A 84 -9.26 -10.08 -8.31
CA ILE A 84 -9.21 -9.71 -6.88
C ILE A 84 -8.16 -10.54 -6.14
N ALA A 85 -8.11 -11.85 -6.37
CA ALA A 85 -7.11 -12.72 -5.75
C ALA A 85 -5.67 -12.33 -6.15
N CYS A 86 -5.43 -11.98 -7.42
CA CYS A 86 -4.15 -11.44 -7.89
C CYS A 86 -3.79 -10.11 -7.21
N TRP A 87 -4.73 -9.20 -7.04
CA TRP A 87 -4.51 -7.94 -6.32
C TRP A 87 -4.16 -8.16 -4.85
N ILE A 88 -4.89 -9.05 -4.17
CA ILE A 88 -4.56 -9.42 -2.79
C ILE A 88 -3.16 -10.01 -2.70
N ALA A 89 -2.81 -10.93 -3.60
CA ALA A 89 -1.47 -11.52 -3.64
C ALA A 89 -0.38 -10.47 -3.90
N LEU A 90 -0.61 -9.51 -4.80
CA LEU A 90 0.31 -8.40 -5.06
C LEU A 90 0.46 -7.48 -3.84
N VAL A 91 -0.63 -7.15 -3.14
CA VAL A 91 -0.59 -6.33 -1.92
C VAL A 91 0.18 -7.05 -0.81
N VAL A 92 -0.09 -8.35 -0.62
CA VAL A 92 0.65 -9.16 0.37
C VAL A 92 2.12 -9.25 0.00
N LEU A 93 2.45 -9.48 -1.27
CA LEU A 93 3.84 -9.51 -1.74
C LEU A 93 4.52 -8.14 -1.56
N ALA A 94 3.84 -7.05 -1.91
CA ALA A 94 4.36 -5.70 -1.69
C ALA A 94 4.56 -5.40 -0.19
N ALA A 95 3.65 -5.85 0.67
CA ALA A 95 3.79 -5.72 2.12
C ALA A 95 4.95 -6.55 2.68
N THR A 96 5.24 -7.71 2.10
CA THR A 96 6.35 -8.55 2.56
C THR A 96 7.71 -8.15 1.99
N VAL A 97 7.74 -7.49 0.81
CA VAL A 97 8.98 -7.12 0.10
C VAL A 97 9.26 -5.62 0.17
N GLY A 98 8.23 -4.77 0.22
CA GLY A 98 8.36 -3.32 0.08
C GLY A 98 8.14 -2.51 1.36
N LEU A 99 7.48 -3.05 2.38
CA LEU A 99 7.48 -2.47 3.71
C LEU A 99 8.68 -3.09 4.44
N GLY A 100 9.75 -2.31 4.62
CA GLY A 100 10.86 -2.69 5.49
C GLY A 100 10.28 -3.29 6.78
N ARG A 101 10.78 -4.44 7.20
CA ARG A 101 10.36 -5.01 8.48
C ARG A 101 10.56 -3.95 9.55
N PRO A 102 9.59 -3.73 10.46
CA PRO A 102 9.83 -2.82 11.58
C PRO A 102 11.05 -3.33 12.35
N ALA A 103 11.88 -2.40 12.81
CA ALA A 103 13.00 -2.75 13.66
C ALA A 103 12.50 -3.39 14.96
N GLU A 104 13.11 -4.47 15.36
CA GLU A 104 12.82 -5.13 16.64
C GLU A 104 13.86 -4.69 17.67
N ARG A 105 13.37 -4.30 18.85
CA ARG A 105 14.20 -3.88 19.99
C ARG A 105 13.91 -4.77 21.18
N ASP A 106 14.93 -4.99 21.97
CA ASP A 106 14.78 -5.67 23.27
C ASP A 106 14.06 -4.78 24.30
N THR A 107 13.86 -5.31 25.49
CA THR A 107 13.20 -4.59 26.60
C THR A 107 14.00 -3.39 27.12
N THR A 108 15.28 -3.26 26.76
CA THR A 108 16.17 -2.16 27.11
C THR A 108 16.25 -1.09 26.01
N GLY A 109 15.63 -1.37 24.85
CA GLY A 109 15.63 -0.48 23.69
C GLY A 109 16.76 -0.74 22.69
N VAL A 110 17.63 -1.71 22.98
CA VAL A 110 18.71 -2.11 22.06
C VAL A 110 18.12 -2.80 20.82
N LEU A 111 18.64 -2.45 19.67
CA LEU A 111 18.19 -3.00 18.39
C LEU A 111 18.66 -4.47 18.25
N GLU A 112 17.69 -5.39 18.14
CA GLU A 112 17.97 -6.82 17.92
C GLU A 112 18.01 -7.20 16.44
N SER A 113 17.22 -6.50 15.62
CA SER A 113 17.19 -6.76 14.18
C SER A 113 17.02 -5.49 13.38
N ARG A 114 17.66 -5.48 12.18
CA ARG A 114 17.53 -4.36 11.25
C ARG A 114 16.08 -4.13 10.86
N GLY A 115 15.73 -2.87 10.64
CA GLY A 115 14.39 -2.53 10.20
C GLY A 115 14.18 -1.03 9.99
N ALA A 116 13.04 -0.71 9.39
CA ALA A 116 12.64 0.67 9.17
C ALA A 116 12.02 1.25 10.44
N VAL A 117 12.48 2.44 10.82
CA VAL A 117 11.89 3.24 11.89
C VAL A 117 11.55 4.64 11.37
N PRO A 118 10.47 5.26 11.88
CA PRO A 118 10.24 6.67 11.65
C PRO A 118 11.45 7.50 12.14
N ILE A 119 11.79 8.57 11.41
CA ILE A 119 12.99 9.36 11.70
C ILE A 119 12.97 9.94 13.12
N GLU A 120 11.79 10.31 13.61
CA GLU A 120 11.55 10.80 14.97
C GLU A 120 11.65 9.71 16.05
N LYS A 121 11.81 8.44 15.65
CA LYS A 121 11.97 7.27 16.54
C LYS A 121 13.38 6.71 16.56
N VAL A 122 14.31 7.36 15.89
CA VAL A 122 15.74 7.01 15.98
C VAL A 122 16.21 7.29 17.41
N MET A 123 16.84 6.32 18.01
CA MET A 123 17.32 6.37 19.39
C MET A 123 18.83 6.53 19.45
N VAL A 124 19.33 7.08 20.55
CA VAL A 124 20.76 7.10 20.81
C VAL A 124 21.30 5.67 20.84
N GLY A 125 22.39 5.40 20.11
CA GLY A 125 22.98 4.08 19.95
C GLY A 125 22.43 3.31 18.72
N ASP A 126 21.51 3.91 17.94
CA ASP A 126 21.13 3.31 16.66
C ASP A 126 22.22 3.53 15.61
N CYS A 127 22.52 2.47 14.87
CA CYS A 127 23.44 2.51 13.75
C CYS A 127 22.68 2.48 12.42
N LEU A 128 23.18 3.19 11.41
CA LEU A 128 22.57 3.28 10.09
C LEU A 128 23.63 3.02 9.01
N GLU A 129 23.25 2.28 7.99
CA GLU A 129 24.15 2.01 6.86
C GLU A 129 24.37 3.26 6.02
N ASN A 130 23.30 3.95 5.65
CA ASN A 130 23.31 5.18 4.85
C ASN A 130 22.10 6.07 5.16
N LEU A 131 22.26 7.38 4.95
CA LEU A 131 21.16 8.31 4.80
C LEU A 131 21.05 8.74 3.33
N ARG A 132 19.83 8.77 2.80
CA ARG A 132 19.56 9.28 1.46
C ARG A 132 19.24 10.76 1.56
N GLU A 133 20.13 11.61 1.10
CA GLU A 133 20.01 13.07 1.19
C GLU A 133 18.96 13.67 0.22
N ASP A 134 18.54 12.90 -0.78
CA ASP A 134 17.74 13.37 -1.91
C ASP A 134 16.22 13.22 -1.75
N VAL A 135 15.76 12.69 -0.63
CA VAL A 135 14.33 12.44 -0.37
C VAL A 135 13.95 12.95 1.02
N ALA A 136 12.83 13.68 1.12
CA ALA A 136 12.19 13.95 2.41
C ALA A 136 11.82 12.60 3.05
N MET A 137 12.70 12.07 3.90
CA MET A 137 12.56 10.75 4.49
C MET A 137 11.68 10.85 5.73
N SER A 138 10.59 10.09 5.73
CA SER A 138 9.79 9.86 6.93
C SER A 138 10.28 8.65 7.73
N THR A 139 11.09 7.77 7.12
CA THR A 139 11.62 6.56 7.74
C THR A 139 13.08 6.34 7.33
N VAL A 140 13.86 5.79 8.26
CA VAL A 140 15.26 5.37 8.05
C VAL A 140 15.41 3.90 8.39
N GLU A 141 16.36 3.22 7.75
CA GLU A 141 16.72 1.86 8.11
C GLU A 141 17.79 1.90 9.20
N VAL A 142 17.47 1.35 10.38
CA VAL A 142 18.41 1.16 11.48
C VAL A 142 18.87 -0.29 11.49
N ILE A 143 20.13 -0.48 11.88
CA ILE A 143 20.78 -1.78 11.92
C ILE A 143 21.50 -1.95 13.26
N PRO A 144 21.69 -3.18 13.78
CA PRO A 144 22.53 -3.42 14.93
C PRO A 144 23.97 -2.93 14.68
N CYS A 145 24.59 -2.31 15.68
CA CYS A 145 25.94 -1.76 15.53
C CYS A 145 27.05 -2.81 15.40
N ASP A 146 26.75 -4.07 15.60
CA ASP A 146 27.64 -5.19 15.28
C ASP A 146 27.62 -5.56 13.78
N GLU A 147 26.73 -4.94 13.00
CA GLU A 147 26.74 -4.96 11.55
C GLU A 147 27.53 -3.76 10.98
N THR A 148 27.93 -3.85 9.71
CA THR A 148 28.70 -2.79 9.05
C THR A 148 27.83 -1.56 8.79
N HIS A 149 28.23 -0.40 9.30
CA HIS A 149 27.50 0.86 9.21
C HIS A 149 28.43 2.06 9.02
N ARG A 150 27.87 3.24 8.74
CA ARG A 150 28.59 4.50 8.58
C ARG A 150 28.12 5.60 9.52
N LEU A 151 26.93 5.45 10.06
CA LEU A 151 26.33 6.47 10.91
C LEU A 151 25.90 5.85 12.24
N GLU A 152 26.04 6.63 13.30
CA GLU A 152 25.59 6.26 14.66
C GLU A 152 24.92 7.45 15.33
N ALA A 153 23.70 7.25 15.84
CA ALA A 153 22.97 8.27 16.57
C ALA A 153 23.55 8.41 17.98
N TYR A 154 24.04 9.61 18.31
CA TYR A 154 24.70 9.85 19.58
C TYR A 154 23.95 10.78 20.53
N ALA A 155 23.00 11.57 20.02
CA ALA A 155 22.18 12.42 20.85
C ALA A 155 20.83 12.72 20.20
N ASN A 156 19.80 12.85 21.05
CA ASN A 156 18.49 13.36 20.68
C ASN A 156 18.13 14.48 21.64
N PHE A 157 17.53 15.56 21.12
CA PHE A 157 17.01 16.64 21.93
C PHE A 157 15.92 17.41 21.19
N GLU A 158 15.11 18.18 21.94
CA GLU A 158 14.09 19.02 21.35
C GLU A 158 14.54 20.48 21.31
N LEU A 159 14.19 21.20 20.25
CA LEU A 159 14.36 22.62 20.12
C LEU A 159 13.29 23.36 20.98
N PRO A 160 13.58 24.63 21.40
CA PRO A 160 12.63 25.39 22.19
C PRO A 160 11.26 25.55 21.54
N ASP A 161 10.22 25.57 22.38
CA ASP A 161 8.86 25.84 21.92
C ASP A 161 8.72 27.29 21.42
N GLY A 162 7.79 27.52 20.49
CA GLY A 162 7.51 28.83 19.92
C GLY A 162 7.18 28.79 18.44
N ASP A 163 7.06 29.97 17.84
CA ASP A 163 6.86 30.13 16.41
C ASP A 163 8.09 29.66 15.63
N TRP A 164 7.89 29.30 14.38
CA TRP A 164 8.99 28.90 13.49
C TRP A 164 10.04 30.00 13.36
N PRO A 165 11.29 29.78 13.82
CA PRO A 165 12.30 30.84 13.85
C PRO A 165 13.03 31.05 12.52
N GLY A 166 12.70 30.24 11.53
CA GLY A 166 13.38 30.22 10.23
C GLY A 166 14.50 29.18 10.14
N GLN A 167 14.75 28.69 8.92
CA GLN A 167 15.66 27.59 8.67
C GLN A 167 17.07 27.81 9.22
N GLY A 168 17.64 29.01 9.01
CA GLY A 168 19.00 29.31 9.45
C GLY A 168 19.17 29.27 10.98
N GLU A 169 18.14 29.64 11.74
CA GLU A 169 18.18 29.52 13.20
C GLU A 169 18.05 28.07 13.65
N ILE A 170 17.20 27.27 12.98
CA ILE A 170 17.09 25.83 13.23
C ILE A 170 18.44 25.14 12.98
N ASP A 171 19.10 25.45 11.87
CA ASP A 171 20.42 24.86 11.55
C ASP A 171 21.43 25.20 12.63
N ARG A 172 21.51 26.48 13.03
CA ARG A 172 22.42 26.95 14.08
C ARG A 172 22.16 26.28 15.44
N LEU A 173 20.89 26.14 15.83
CA LEU A 173 20.50 25.51 17.09
C LEU A 173 20.76 23.99 17.07
N SER A 174 20.51 23.34 15.95
CA SER A 174 20.73 21.90 15.77
C SER A 174 22.22 21.57 15.81
N GLU A 175 23.03 22.27 15.01
CA GLU A 175 24.48 22.12 14.99
C GLU A 175 25.11 22.36 16.36
N GLY A 176 24.82 23.52 16.98
CA GLY A 176 25.37 23.84 18.29
C GLY A 176 24.90 22.88 19.40
N GLY A 177 23.66 22.39 19.30
CA GLY A 177 23.12 21.38 20.21
C GLY A 177 23.81 20.03 20.09
N CYS A 178 24.12 19.62 18.86
CA CYS A 178 24.85 18.38 18.57
C CYS A 178 26.31 18.46 19.01
N ILE A 179 27.03 19.52 18.65
CA ILE A 179 28.43 19.75 19.09
C ILE A 179 28.55 19.64 20.61
N LYS A 180 27.63 20.29 21.33
CA LYS A 180 27.66 20.31 22.82
C LYS A 180 27.51 18.91 23.43
N ARG A 181 26.81 17.99 22.78
CA ARG A 181 26.51 16.65 23.29
C ARG A 181 27.48 15.59 22.80
N PHE A 182 28.31 15.91 21.80
CA PHE A 182 29.23 14.98 21.18
C PHE A 182 30.22 14.39 22.18
N GLY A 183 30.84 15.23 23.01
CA GLY A 183 31.84 14.81 24.00
C GLY A 183 31.28 13.85 25.06
N ASP A 184 30.02 14.01 25.44
CA ASP A 184 29.37 13.13 26.42
C ASP A 184 29.24 11.69 25.90
N PHE A 185 29.06 11.52 24.59
CA PHE A 185 28.94 10.22 23.94
C PHE A 185 30.32 9.64 23.57
N VAL A 186 31.11 10.38 22.81
CA VAL A 186 32.38 9.91 22.27
C VAL A 186 33.51 9.88 23.32
N GLY A 187 33.43 10.71 24.32
CA GLY A 187 34.49 10.87 25.33
C GLY A 187 35.60 11.84 24.90
N LYS A 188 35.41 12.63 23.86
CA LYS A 188 36.34 13.63 23.34
C LYS A 188 35.56 14.78 22.72
N ASP A 189 36.01 16.02 22.89
CA ASP A 189 35.36 17.18 22.30
C ASP A 189 35.35 17.12 20.78
N PHE A 190 34.26 17.60 20.14
CA PHE A 190 34.11 17.56 18.70
C PHE A 190 35.25 18.25 17.95
N ASN A 191 35.70 19.41 18.43
CA ASN A 191 36.77 20.17 17.78
C ASN A 191 38.15 19.47 17.84
N ASP A 192 38.32 18.50 18.75
CA ASP A 192 39.52 17.73 18.91
C ASP A 192 39.40 16.33 18.27
N SER A 193 38.22 15.98 17.80
CA SER A 193 37.90 14.69 17.18
C SER A 193 38.26 14.67 15.70
N GLU A 194 38.52 13.50 15.18
CA GLU A 194 38.65 13.21 13.75
C GLU A 194 37.32 12.78 13.10
N LEU A 195 36.25 12.70 13.90
CA LEU A 195 34.94 12.28 13.47
C LEU A 195 34.14 13.48 12.99
N ASP A 196 33.32 13.27 11.96
CA ASP A 196 32.37 14.23 11.47
C ASP A 196 30.96 13.97 12.04
N MET A 197 30.09 14.95 11.98
CA MET A 197 28.71 14.81 12.38
C MET A 197 27.74 15.40 11.36
N ILE A 198 26.57 14.81 11.30
CA ILE A 198 25.39 15.37 10.65
C ILE A 198 24.22 15.38 11.62
N TYR A 199 23.17 16.09 11.29
CA TYR A 199 21.98 16.13 12.13
C TYR A 199 20.70 16.07 11.28
N LEU A 200 19.71 15.38 11.83
CA LEU A 200 18.33 15.40 11.37
C LEU A 200 17.59 16.44 12.17
N ARG A 201 16.82 17.28 11.53
CA ARG A 201 16.18 18.44 12.12
C ARG A 201 14.76 18.64 11.58
N PRO A 202 13.89 19.35 12.33
CA PRO A 202 12.55 19.64 11.84
C PRO A 202 12.57 20.62 10.66
N TYR A 203 11.51 20.52 9.86
CA TYR A 203 11.17 21.48 8.80
C TYR A 203 9.95 22.30 9.21
N GLU A 204 9.71 23.42 8.53
CA GLU A 204 8.62 24.34 8.84
C GLU A 204 7.25 23.63 8.88
N GLU A 205 7.00 22.73 7.92
CA GLU A 205 5.73 21.99 7.81
C GLU A 205 5.46 21.09 9.01
N GLY A 206 6.52 20.57 9.64
CA GLY A 206 6.45 19.66 10.81
C GLY A 206 6.58 20.36 12.15
N TRP A 207 6.98 21.63 12.19
CA TRP A 207 7.40 22.36 13.40
C TRP A 207 6.37 22.34 14.53
N ALA A 208 5.10 22.44 14.22
CA ALA A 208 4.03 22.45 15.21
C ALA A 208 3.86 21.10 15.94
N VAL A 209 4.39 20.00 15.36
CA VAL A 209 4.21 18.62 15.85
C VAL A 209 5.52 18.04 16.37
N ASP A 210 6.63 18.32 15.69
CA ASP A 210 7.94 17.75 15.98
C ASP A 210 9.02 18.84 15.91
N ARG A 211 9.78 18.96 16.98
CA ARG A 211 10.94 19.85 17.14
C ARG A 211 12.21 19.07 17.48
N GLY A 212 12.16 17.76 17.28
CA GLY A 212 13.25 16.85 17.59
C GLY A 212 14.46 17.06 16.67
N VAL A 213 15.63 16.99 17.26
CA VAL A 213 16.92 16.92 16.55
C VAL A 213 17.60 15.62 16.93
N THR A 214 18.00 14.87 15.91
CA THR A 214 18.83 13.67 16.06
C THR A 214 20.23 13.95 15.52
N CYS A 215 21.22 13.77 16.36
CA CYS A 215 22.62 13.96 16.01
C CYS A 215 23.26 12.60 15.64
N LEU A 216 23.93 12.56 14.51
CA LEU A 216 24.56 11.36 13.97
C LEU A 216 26.04 11.62 13.77
N ILE A 217 26.90 10.70 14.23
CA ILE A 217 28.29 10.66 13.82
C ILE A 217 28.34 10.01 12.43
N THR A 218 29.17 10.53 11.55
CA THR A 218 29.42 9.96 10.22
C THR A 218 30.89 9.67 10.03
N GLU A 219 31.20 8.60 9.32
CA GLU A 219 32.56 8.21 8.93
C GLU A 219 32.62 7.90 7.44
N ASP A 220 33.74 8.28 6.79
CA ASP A 220 33.97 7.98 5.37
C ASP A 220 34.06 6.48 5.11
N SER A 221 34.61 5.73 6.06
CA SER A 221 34.79 4.29 5.95
C SER A 221 33.80 3.54 6.81
N PRO A 222 33.15 2.50 6.26
CA PRO A 222 32.26 1.65 7.05
C PRO A 222 32.99 1.00 8.22
N ARG A 223 32.30 0.83 9.35
CA ARG A 223 32.83 0.25 10.58
C ARG A 223 31.85 -0.75 11.20
N VAL A 224 32.31 -1.44 12.23
CA VAL A 224 31.53 -2.32 13.10
C VAL A 224 31.76 -1.89 14.55
N GLY A 225 30.74 -1.93 15.38
CA GLY A 225 30.79 -1.54 16.79
C GLY A 225 30.43 -0.07 17.03
N THR A 226 30.20 0.31 18.28
CA THR A 226 29.81 1.67 18.71
C THR A 226 31.00 2.61 18.86
N LEU A 227 30.75 3.91 18.69
CA LEU A 227 31.67 5.01 19.04
C LEU A 227 31.44 5.54 20.45
N GLU A 228 30.52 4.95 21.21
CA GLU A 228 30.33 5.34 22.60
C GLU A 228 31.66 5.16 23.37
N ARG A 229 32.14 6.26 23.97
CA ARG A 229 33.40 6.33 24.71
C ARG A 229 34.67 5.88 23.94
N ALA A 230 34.61 6.03 22.60
CA ALA A 230 35.75 5.63 21.75
C ALA A 230 36.99 6.55 21.93
N GLY A 231 36.81 7.79 22.40
CA GLY A 231 37.89 8.75 22.63
C GLY A 231 38.61 9.24 21.38
N ARG A 232 37.95 9.16 20.22
CA ARG A 232 38.49 9.51 18.89
C ARG A 232 38.21 10.93 18.46
#